data_68b995cfde390e2bc41052993404edc3
#
_entry.id   68b995cfde390e2bc41052993404edc3
#
_cell.length_a   1.000
_cell.length_b   1.000
_cell.length_c   1.000
_cell.angle_alpha   90.00
_cell.angle_beta   90.00
_cell.angle_gamma   90.00
#
_symmetry.space_group_name_H-M   'P 1'
#
loop_
_entity.id
_entity.type
_entity.pdbx_description
1 polymer ?
#
loop_
_entity_poly.entity_id
_entity_poly.type
_entity_poly.pdbx_seq_one_letter_code
_entity_poly.pdbx_strand_id
1 'polypeptide(L)'
;MLTDLADVLRGAGLPVYEESGWKSRAVSGNFEPRAIMLHHDASPAGETSNGSDVIVNGRPGLTGPLSQLWLAYDGTWHVCAAGRANHAGDGQAWGVVRAGYGNTDCVGIETDHTTGEKWTPDQQSSGGVGVAALMAHYGWAPENALTSHKEYAPTRKVDPDPLNMDDARAAVRRIMEGDVEFMPTADEIAEAVWNRYKAYGVDGKATTPFGQAMSTIFQAAQDSRSDALAVKVCEQVWKRYQVRDDAGELVPLLDAQQAILRAVT
;
A
#
# COMPACT_ATOMS: atom_id res chain seq x y z
N MET A 1 -18.36 9.48 10.20
CA MET A 1 -17.64 8.19 10.40
C MET A 1 -17.55 7.50 9.06
N LEU A 2 -16.35 7.16 8.62
CA LEU A 2 -16.09 6.45 7.36
C LEU A 2 -15.97 4.95 7.63
N THR A 3 -17.09 4.26 7.68
CA THR A 3 -17.14 2.82 8.04
C THR A 3 -16.88 1.89 6.84
N ASP A 4 -16.58 2.45 5.68
CA ASP A 4 -16.33 1.78 4.39
C ASP A 4 -14.83 1.76 3.98
N LEU A 5 -13.93 2.37 4.79
CA LEU A 5 -12.49 2.43 4.48
C LEU A 5 -11.88 1.06 4.14
N ALA A 6 -12.20 0.02 4.95
CA ALA A 6 -11.68 -1.32 4.72
C ALA A 6 -12.22 -1.94 3.41
N ASP A 7 -13.49 -1.70 3.10
CA ASP A 7 -14.12 -2.25 1.90
C ASP A 7 -13.57 -1.59 0.63
N VAL A 8 -13.30 -0.28 0.69
CA VAL A 8 -12.67 0.47 -0.42
C VAL A 8 -11.27 -0.08 -0.72
N LEU A 9 -10.44 -0.25 0.31
CA LEU A 9 -9.08 -0.76 0.15
C LEU A 9 -9.06 -2.22 -0.34
N ARG A 10 -9.93 -3.10 0.19
CA ARG A 10 -10.07 -4.47 -0.31
C ARG A 10 -10.61 -4.52 -1.74
N GLY A 11 -11.54 -3.62 -2.07
CA GLY A 11 -12.06 -3.49 -3.42
C GLY A 11 -10.98 -3.11 -4.46
N ALA A 12 -9.89 -2.49 -4.01
CA ALA A 12 -8.72 -2.20 -4.81
C ALA A 12 -7.68 -3.34 -4.83
N GLY A 13 -7.99 -4.51 -4.22
CA GLY A 13 -7.10 -5.68 -4.21
C GLY A 13 -5.97 -5.61 -3.17
N LEU A 14 -6.07 -4.74 -2.17
CA LEU A 14 -5.00 -4.51 -1.20
C LEU A 14 -5.14 -5.41 0.04
N PRO A 15 -4.03 -5.80 0.68
CA PRO A 15 -4.06 -6.49 1.96
C PRO A 15 -4.54 -5.52 3.05
N VAL A 16 -5.60 -5.92 3.78
CA VAL A 16 -6.25 -5.06 4.79
C VAL A 16 -6.46 -5.82 6.08
N TYR A 17 -5.95 -5.25 7.16
CA TYR A 17 -6.24 -5.66 8.54
C TYR A 17 -7.15 -4.63 9.22
N GLU A 18 -8.21 -5.08 9.87
CA GLU A 18 -9.13 -4.24 10.63
C GLU A 18 -8.81 -4.29 12.11
N GLU A 19 -8.40 -3.16 12.69
CA GLU A 19 -8.19 -3.06 14.13
C GLU A 19 -9.50 -3.20 14.89
N SER A 20 -9.51 -4.02 15.94
CA SER A 20 -10.74 -4.28 16.69
C SER A 20 -11.41 -2.99 17.16
N GLY A 21 -12.70 -2.83 16.88
CA GLY A 21 -13.48 -1.65 17.27
C GLY A 21 -13.29 -0.40 16.41
N TRP A 22 -12.57 -0.48 15.29
CA TRP A 22 -12.28 0.67 14.45
C TRP A 22 -13.51 1.43 13.95
N LYS A 23 -14.62 0.71 13.67
CA LYS A 23 -15.87 1.32 13.14
C LYS A 23 -16.51 2.33 14.08
N SER A 24 -16.23 2.22 15.39
CA SER A 24 -16.73 3.16 16.40
C SER A 24 -15.64 4.05 17.01
N ARG A 25 -14.38 3.83 16.63
CA ARG A 25 -13.24 4.56 17.20
C ARG A 25 -13.15 5.97 16.63
N ALA A 26 -13.10 6.95 17.54
CA ALA A 26 -12.91 8.37 17.23
C ALA A 26 -12.47 9.12 18.48
N VAL A 27 -11.78 10.24 18.30
CA VAL A 27 -11.73 11.30 19.32
C VAL A 27 -12.92 12.25 19.17
N SER A 28 -13.22 13.01 20.22
CA SER A 28 -14.32 13.99 20.18
C SER A 28 -14.07 15.10 19.16
N GLY A 29 -15.16 15.64 18.61
CA GLY A 29 -15.16 16.75 17.65
C GLY A 29 -15.72 16.34 16.29
N ASN A 30 -15.92 17.34 15.44
CA ASN A 30 -16.43 17.14 14.09
C ASN A 30 -15.43 16.41 13.20
N PHE A 31 -15.94 15.52 12.35
CA PHE A 31 -15.18 14.84 11.32
C PHE A 31 -15.94 14.91 10.01
N GLU A 32 -15.48 15.74 9.11
CA GLU A 32 -16.05 16.06 7.81
C GLU A 32 -14.95 16.03 6.75
N PRO A 33 -14.33 14.85 6.52
CA PRO A 33 -13.16 14.76 5.69
C PRO A 33 -13.48 15.10 4.22
N ARG A 34 -12.56 15.82 3.62
CA ARG A 34 -12.56 16.25 2.22
C ARG A 34 -11.20 16.09 1.56
N ALA A 35 -10.23 15.53 2.31
CA ALA A 35 -8.84 15.37 1.89
C ALA A 35 -8.19 14.17 2.58
N ILE A 36 -7.04 13.77 2.06
CA ILE A 36 -6.09 12.84 2.69
C ILE A 36 -4.86 13.64 3.12
N MET A 37 -4.36 13.37 4.33
CA MET A 37 -3.07 13.87 4.81
C MET A 37 -2.12 12.71 5.07
N LEU A 38 -0.97 12.73 4.38
CA LEU A 38 0.07 11.71 4.52
C LEU A 38 1.05 12.07 5.63
N HIS A 39 1.44 11.05 6.38
CA HIS A 39 2.41 11.11 7.47
C HIS A 39 3.40 9.96 7.39
N HIS A 40 4.47 10.02 8.20
CA HIS A 40 5.21 8.85 8.65
C HIS A 40 5.29 8.86 10.19
N ASP A 41 5.22 7.68 10.80
CA ASP A 41 5.13 7.51 12.24
C ASP A 41 6.48 7.58 12.98
N ALA A 42 7.57 7.76 12.22
CA ALA A 42 8.96 7.79 12.69
C ALA A 42 9.43 6.46 13.31
N SER A 43 8.85 5.34 12.91
CA SER A 43 9.34 4.01 13.27
C SER A 43 10.71 3.73 12.64
N PRO A 44 11.65 3.09 13.38
CA PRO A 44 12.93 2.69 12.82
C PRO A 44 12.79 1.68 11.68
N ALA A 45 13.72 1.73 10.72
CA ALA A 45 13.75 0.82 9.57
C ALA A 45 13.73 -0.65 9.99
N GLY A 46 12.83 -1.43 9.38
CA GLY A 46 12.78 -2.88 9.55
C GLY A 46 12.22 -3.36 10.88
N GLU A 47 11.82 -2.48 11.78
CA GLU A 47 10.99 -2.87 12.90
C GLU A 47 9.57 -3.13 12.39
N THR A 48 9.09 -4.38 12.54
CA THR A 48 7.66 -4.67 12.59
C THR A 48 7.14 -4.06 13.89
N SER A 49 7.09 -2.74 13.93
CA SER A 49 6.76 -2.02 15.14
C SER A 49 5.30 -2.29 15.49
N ASN A 50 4.96 -2.19 16.76
CA ASN A 50 3.60 -2.07 17.23
C ASN A 50 2.98 -0.73 16.77
N GLY A 51 3.27 -0.30 15.52
CA GLY A 51 2.83 0.98 14.97
C GLY A 51 1.34 1.14 15.03
N SER A 52 0.58 0.09 14.68
CA SER A 52 -0.88 0.10 14.81
C SER A 52 -1.34 0.27 16.26
N ASP A 53 -0.66 -0.31 17.25
CA ASP A 53 -1.00 -0.13 18.66
C ASP A 53 -0.85 1.32 19.12
N VAL A 54 0.21 2.00 18.70
CA VAL A 54 0.42 3.43 18.99
C VAL A 54 -0.63 4.27 18.25
N ILE A 55 -0.92 3.96 17.00
CA ILE A 55 -1.96 4.66 16.22
C ILE A 55 -3.33 4.52 16.87
N VAL A 56 -3.68 3.32 17.34
CA VAL A 56 -4.97 3.02 17.96
C VAL A 56 -5.09 3.66 19.34
N ASN A 57 -4.09 3.46 20.19
CA ASN A 57 -4.18 3.79 21.62
C ASN A 57 -3.59 5.16 21.97
N GLY A 58 -2.77 5.73 21.09
CA GLY A 58 -2.03 6.95 21.36
C GLY A 58 -0.75 6.69 22.14
N ARG A 59 -0.16 7.78 22.64
CA ARG A 59 1.09 7.78 23.42
C ARG A 59 1.01 8.81 24.53
N PRO A 60 1.92 8.81 25.51
CA PRO A 60 1.94 9.81 26.57
C PRO A 60 1.81 11.24 26.02
N GLY A 61 0.80 11.96 26.47
CA GLY A 61 0.49 13.32 26.05
C GLY A 61 -0.29 13.46 24.73
N LEU A 62 -0.63 12.35 24.03
CA LEU A 62 -1.43 12.39 22.81
C LEU A 62 -2.38 11.19 22.77
N THR A 63 -3.68 11.46 23.01
CA THR A 63 -4.73 10.42 23.03
C THR A 63 -5.01 9.90 21.61
N GLY A 64 -5.08 8.58 21.45
CA GLY A 64 -5.50 7.91 20.21
C GLY A 64 -7.00 7.98 19.95
N PRO A 65 -7.45 7.66 18.73
CA PRO A 65 -6.61 7.27 17.60
C PRO A 65 -5.76 8.42 17.06
N LEU A 66 -4.56 8.08 16.59
CA LEU A 66 -3.63 9.06 15.99
C LEU A 66 -3.74 9.12 14.47
N SER A 67 -4.43 8.19 13.83
CA SER A 67 -4.73 8.20 12.40
C SER A 67 -5.95 7.32 12.11
N GLN A 68 -6.56 7.49 10.95
CA GLN A 68 -7.60 6.57 10.49
C GLN A 68 -6.99 5.30 9.89
N LEU A 69 -5.87 5.45 9.21
CA LEU A 69 -5.18 4.38 8.50
C LEU A 69 -3.70 4.35 8.87
N TRP A 70 -3.14 3.15 8.87
CA TRP A 70 -1.71 2.93 9.01
C TRP A 70 -1.24 1.95 7.92
N LEU A 71 -0.22 2.34 7.16
CA LEU A 71 0.40 1.53 6.12
C LEU A 71 1.67 0.90 6.67
N ALA A 72 1.62 -0.41 6.86
CA ALA A 72 2.74 -1.19 7.38
C ALA A 72 3.92 -1.27 6.39
N TYR A 73 5.08 -1.69 6.86
CA TYR A 73 6.30 -1.81 6.09
C TYR A 73 6.19 -2.78 4.90
N ASP A 74 5.36 -3.81 5.03
CA ASP A 74 5.07 -4.82 4.00
C ASP A 74 3.91 -4.44 3.06
N GLY A 75 3.42 -3.20 3.14
CA GLY A 75 2.32 -2.71 2.32
C GLY A 75 0.92 -3.09 2.82
N THR A 76 0.80 -3.75 3.99
CA THR A 76 -0.51 -4.06 4.58
C THR A 76 -1.15 -2.80 5.16
N TRP A 77 -2.42 -2.58 4.83
CA TRP A 77 -3.23 -1.50 5.38
C TRP A 77 -3.90 -1.91 6.69
N HIS A 78 -3.66 -1.14 7.75
CA HIS A 78 -4.40 -1.27 9.00
C HIS A 78 -5.45 -0.17 9.07
N VAL A 79 -6.71 -0.57 9.26
CA VAL A 79 -7.83 0.37 9.44
C VAL A 79 -8.02 0.57 10.93
N CYS A 80 -7.58 1.73 11.41
CA CYS A 80 -7.46 2.03 12.84
C CYS A 80 -8.68 2.77 13.41
N ALA A 81 -9.32 3.65 12.64
CA ALA A 81 -10.48 4.42 13.11
C ALA A 81 -11.37 4.87 11.96
N ALA A 82 -12.69 4.88 12.18
CA ALA A 82 -13.66 5.41 11.22
C ALA A 82 -13.98 6.89 11.45
N GLY A 83 -13.63 7.43 12.60
CA GLY A 83 -13.93 8.80 12.97
C GLY A 83 -12.71 9.69 13.11
N ARG A 84 -12.90 10.86 13.70
CA ARG A 84 -11.84 11.83 13.92
C ARG A 84 -10.65 11.24 14.65
N ALA A 85 -9.44 11.55 14.19
CA ALA A 85 -8.18 11.16 14.82
C ALA A 85 -7.29 12.38 15.10
N ASN A 86 -6.29 12.22 15.95
CA ASN A 86 -5.38 13.29 16.38
C ASN A 86 -4.04 13.19 15.61
N HIS A 87 -4.02 13.50 14.31
CA HIS A 87 -2.82 13.39 13.47
C HIS A 87 -2.21 14.73 13.05
N ALA A 88 -3.02 15.75 12.77
CA ALA A 88 -2.55 16.95 12.09
C ALA A 88 -2.10 18.07 13.05
N GLY A 89 -2.81 18.27 14.18
CA GLY A 89 -2.61 19.44 15.02
C GLY A 89 -2.89 20.76 14.29
N ASP A 90 -2.25 21.85 14.73
CA ASP A 90 -2.37 23.15 14.08
C ASP A 90 -1.52 23.23 12.81
N GLY A 91 -2.05 23.93 11.80
CA GLY A 91 -1.37 24.16 10.53
C GLY A 91 -2.06 25.24 9.70
N GLN A 92 -1.43 25.57 8.59
CA GLN A 92 -1.96 26.54 7.63
C GLN A 92 -3.03 25.92 6.72
N ALA A 93 -3.79 26.73 5.99
CA ALA A 93 -4.66 26.23 4.95
C ALA A 93 -3.85 25.61 3.79
N TRP A 94 -4.35 24.50 3.25
CA TRP A 94 -3.77 23.87 2.06
C TRP A 94 -4.89 23.24 1.20
N GLY A 95 -4.95 23.61 -0.07
CA GLY A 95 -6.02 23.12 -0.95
C GLY A 95 -7.41 23.30 -0.32
N VAL A 96 -8.14 22.19 -0.13
CA VAL A 96 -9.45 22.19 0.53
C VAL A 96 -9.39 22.11 2.06
N VAL A 97 -8.18 21.92 2.63
CA VAL A 97 -7.97 21.79 4.08
C VAL A 97 -7.88 23.19 4.73
N ARG A 98 -8.73 23.45 5.69
CA ARG A 98 -8.75 24.72 6.41
C ARG A 98 -7.64 24.83 7.46
N ALA A 99 -7.12 26.03 7.70
CA ALA A 99 -6.14 26.27 8.75
C ALA A 99 -6.70 25.86 10.12
N GLY A 100 -5.94 25.07 10.89
CA GLY A 100 -6.34 24.55 12.20
C GLY A 100 -7.37 23.41 12.19
N TYR A 101 -7.83 22.97 11.01
CA TYR A 101 -8.87 21.93 10.88
C TYR A 101 -8.36 20.59 10.30
N GLY A 102 -7.06 20.34 10.25
CA GLY A 102 -6.52 19.14 9.65
C GLY A 102 -7.15 17.84 10.18
N ASN A 103 -7.33 17.70 11.49
CA ASN A 103 -8.00 16.55 12.11
C ASN A 103 -9.51 16.42 11.77
N THR A 104 -10.13 17.49 11.32
CA THR A 104 -11.55 17.51 10.91
C THR A 104 -11.70 17.26 9.42
N ASP A 105 -10.83 17.85 8.62
CA ASP A 105 -10.93 17.91 7.17
C ASP A 105 -10.20 16.77 6.46
N CYS A 106 -9.33 16.01 7.18
CA CYS A 106 -8.51 14.97 6.56
C CYS A 106 -8.73 13.58 7.15
N VAL A 107 -8.69 12.59 6.27
CA VAL A 107 -8.29 11.22 6.62
C VAL A 107 -6.77 11.21 6.77
N GLY A 108 -6.26 10.92 7.96
CA GLY A 108 -4.84 10.73 8.20
C GLY A 108 -4.39 9.33 7.78
N ILE A 109 -3.26 9.25 7.10
CA ILE A 109 -2.57 8.01 6.79
C ILE A 109 -1.17 8.10 7.37
N GLU A 110 -0.90 7.34 8.43
CA GLU A 110 0.45 7.14 8.94
C GLU A 110 1.11 5.99 8.19
N THR A 111 2.39 6.10 7.92
CA THR A 111 3.16 5.02 7.29
C THR A 111 4.31 4.61 8.20
N ASP A 112 4.53 3.30 8.33
CA ASP A 112 5.65 2.71 9.07
C ASP A 112 6.97 3.06 8.36
N HIS A 113 7.54 4.21 8.74
CA HIS A 113 8.65 4.83 8.03
C HIS A 113 9.30 5.93 8.87
N THR A 114 10.57 6.21 8.63
CA THR A 114 11.31 7.28 9.29
C THR A 114 12.05 8.20 8.32
N THR A 115 12.38 9.39 8.78
CA THR A 115 13.08 10.43 8.01
C THR A 115 14.37 9.91 7.39
N GLY A 116 14.56 10.14 6.09
CA GLY A 116 15.76 9.77 5.34
C GLY A 116 15.80 8.31 4.89
N GLU A 117 14.87 7.49 5.30
CA GLU A 117 14.73 6.12 4.84
C GLU A 117 14.13 6.08 3.42
N LYS A 118 14.38 4.99 2.68
CA LYS A 118 13.71 4.76 1.39
C LYS A 118 12.40 4.01 1.63
N TRP A 119 11.35 4.47 1.00
CA TRP A 119 10.08 3.76 0.94
C TRP A 119 10.27 2.36 0.35
N THR A 120 9.68 1.34 0.96
CA THR A 120 9.72 0.00 0.39
C THR A 120 8.93 -0.06 -0.92
N PRO A 121 9.26 -0.98 -1.84
CA PRO A 121 8.43 -1.20 -3.04
C PRO A 121 6.98 -1.51 -2.69
N ASP A 122 6.74 -2.29 -1.61
CA ASP A 122 5.41 -2.65 -1.15
C ASP A 122 4.65 -1.43 -0.63
N GLN A 123 5.29 -0.55 0.15
CA GLN A 123 4.68 0.72 0.59
C GLN A 123 4.37 1.66 -0.58
N GLN A 124 5.28 1.77 -1.56
CA GLN A 124 5.06 2.62 -2.73
C GLN A 124 3.88 2.12 -3.58
N SER A 125 3.87 0.83 -3.89
CA SER A 125 2.83 0.20 -4.70
C SER A 125 1.47 0.23 -3.98
N SER A 126 1.39 -0.35 -2.78
CA SER A 126 0.16 -0.43 -2.00
C SER A 126 -0.33 0.96 -1.59
N GLY A 127 0.57 1.86 -1.18
CA GLY A 127 0.26 3.23 -0.80
C GLY A 127 -0.36 4.02 -1.93
N GLY A 128 0.24 3.99 -3.12
CA GLY A 128 -0.27 4.68 -4.31
C GLY A 128 -1.67 4.19 -4.70
N VAL A 129 -1.86 2.87 -4.78
CA VAL A 129 -3.16 2.27 -5.14
C VAL A 129 -4.22 2.56 -4.08
N GLY A 130 -3.89 2.44 -2.78
CA GLY A 130 -4.84 2.67 -1.69
C GLY A 130 -5.28 4.13 -1.61
N VAL A 131 -4.35 5.08 -1.74
CA VAL A 131 -4.69 6.52 -1.79
C VAL A 131 -5.57 6.83 -3.00
N ALA A 132 -5.23 6.30 -4.18
CA ALA A 132 -6.02 6.50 -5.40
C ALA A 132 -7.45 5.94 -5.25
N ALA A 133 -7.60 4.74 -4.68
CA ALA A 133 -8.90 4.12 -4.45
C ALA A 133 -9.78 4.94 -3.49
N LEU A 134 -9.20 5.42 -2.39
CA LEU A 134 -9.91 6.28 -1.43
C LEU A 134 -10.31 7.61 -2.07
N MET A 135 -9.41 8.26 -2.80
CA MET A 135 -9.71 9.52 -3.47
C MET A 135 -10.80 9.38 -4.53
N ALA A 136 -10.72 8.33 -5.34
CA ALA A 136 -11.76 8.02 -6.34
C ALA A 136 -13.12 7.74 -5.69
N HIS A 137 -13.14 6.96 -4.60
CA HIS A 137 -14.37 6.60 -3.89
C HIS A 137 -15.09 7.82 -3.31
N TYR A 138 -14.31 8.74 -2.69
CA TYR A 138 -14.88 9.95 -2.08
C TYR A 138 -14.99 11.14 -3.03
N GLY A 139 -14.56 11.01 -4.28
CA GLY A 139 -14.60 12.08 -5.28
C GLY A 139 -13.63 13.23 -5.01
N TRP A 140 -12.47 12.96 -4.40
CA TRP A 140 -11.45 13.95 -4.09
C TRP A 140 -10.41 14.04 -5.20
N ALA A 141 -10.00 15.27 -5.56
CA ALA A 141 -8.98 15.50 -6.59
C ALA A 141 -7.59 15.61 -5.95
N PRO A 142 -6.58 14.86 -6.41
CA PRO A 142 -5.24 14.85 -5.80
C PRO A 142 -4.60 16.23 -5.67
N GLU A 143 -4.85 17.14 -6.61
CA GLU A 143 -4.21 18.45 -6.68
C GLU A 143 -4.54 19.35 -5.49
N ASN A 144 -5.70 19.21 -4.89
CA ASN A 144 -6.16 20.08 -3.82
C ASN A 144 -6.65 19.32 -2.58
N ALA A 145 -6.68 17.99 -2.64
CA ALA A 145 -7.16 17.14 -1.56
C ALA A 145 -6.18 16.04 -1.11
N LEU A 146 -4.97 15.95 -1.72
CA LEU A 146 -3.88 15.11 -1.22
C LEU A 146 -2.74 15.96 -0.73
N THR A 147 -2.60 16.06 0.58
CA THR A 147 -1.58 16.87 1.26
C THR A 147 -0.66 16.01 2.12
N SER A 148 0.40 16.62 2.61
CA SER A 148 1.29 16.06 3.63
C SER A 148 1.26 16.89 4.90
N HIS A 149 1.69 16.28 6.01
CA HIS A 149 1.84 17.03 7.25
C HIS A 149 2.84 18.20 7.10
N LYS A 150 3.93 17.98 6.33
CA LYS A 150 4.91 19.01 5.99
C LYS A 150 4.30 20.21 5.25
N GLU A 151 3.42 19.96 4.27
CA GLU A 151 2.75 21.06 3.54
C GLU A 151 1.73 21.81 4.41
N TYR A 152 1.03 21.09 5.29
CA TYR A 152 0.06 21.66 6.20
C TYR A 152 0.73 22.42 7.36
N ALA A 153 1.87 21.93 7.88
CA ALA A 153 2.57 22.53 9.02
C ALA A 153 4.09 22.68 8.78
N PRO A 154 4.51 23.48 7.76
CA PRO A 154 5.88 23.46 7.23
C PRO A 154 6.95 23.97 8.22
N THR A 155 6.57 24.72 9.24
CA THR A 155 7.51 25.21 10.26
C THR A 155 7.74 24.23 11.40
N ARG A 156 6.99 23.13 11.44
CA ARG A 156 6.94 22.21 12.58
C ARG A 156 7.10 20.74 12.18
N LYS A 157 6.86 20.41 10.91
CA LYS A 157 6.77 19.03 10.42
C LYS A 157 7.63 18.81 9.18
N VAL A 158 8.17 17.60 9.09
CA VAL A 158 8.98 17.15 7.96
C VAL A 158 8.34 15.97 7.20
N ASP A 159 7.36 15.34 7.83
CA ASP A 159 6.71 14.13 7.34
C ASP A 159 5.68 14.38 6.23
N PRO A 160 5.55 13.45 5.30
CA PRO A 160 6.39 12.27 5.08
C PRO A 160 7.67 12.62 4.31
N ASP A 161 8.82 12.20 4.83
CA ASP A 161 10.13 12.39 4.19
C ASP A 161 10.67 11.01 3.76
N PRO A 162 11.29 10.84 2.59
CA PRO A 162 11.63 11.85 1.57
C PRO A 162 10.60 12.02 0.43
N LEU A 163 9.32 11.77 0.68
CA LEU A 163 8.28 11.80 -0.35
C LEU A 163 8.15 13.18 -1.02
N ASN A 164 8.25 13.22 -2.36
CA ASN A 164 7.89 14.37 -3.15
C ASN A 164 6.37 14.36 -3.40
N MET A 165 5.67 15.36 -2.88
CA MET A 165 4.21 15.40 -2.96
C MET A 165 3.67 15.69 -4.36
N ASP A 166 4.43 16.40 -5.20
CA ASP A 166 4.00 16.65 -6.58
C ASP A 166 4.07 15.35 -7.41
N ASP A 167 5.13 14.56 -7.21
CA ASP A 167 5.25 13.23 -7.82
C ASP A 167 4.18 12.28 -7.30
N ALA A 168 3.89 12.31 -5.99
CA ALA A 168 2.85 11.49 -5.38
C ALA A 168 1.45 11.83 -5.93
N ARG A 169 1.10 13.12 -6.03
CA ARG A 169 -0.16 13.56 -6.64
C ARG A 169 -0.28 13.15 -8.10
N ALA A 170 0.81 13.31 -8.87
CA ALA A 170 0.83 12.89 -10.27
C ALA A 170 0.68 11.37 -10.42
N ALA A 171 1.30 10.58 -9.55
CA ALA A 171 1.17 9.13 -9.52
C ALA A 171 -0.26 8.70 -9.19
N VAL A 172 -0.84 9.24 -8.10
CA VAL A 172 -2.22 8.96 -7.70
C VAL A 172 -3.22 9.31 -8.81
N ARG A 173 -3.06 10.46 -9.48
CA ARG A 173 -3.88 10.84 -10.62
C ARG A 173 -3.82 9.80 -11.73
N ARG A 174 -2.62 9.39 -12.16
CA ARG A 174 -2.45 8.37 -13.21
C ARG A 174 -3.15 7.06 -12.86
N ILE A 175 -3.03 6.61 -11.61
CA ILE A 175 -3.74 5.41 -11.15
C ILE A 175 -5.26 5.60 -11.24
N MET A 176 -5.79 6.77 -10.82
CA MET A 176 -7.23 7.07 -10.89
C MET A 176 -7.74 7.13 -12.33
N GLU A 177 -6.93 7.57 -13.28
CA GLU A 177 -7.23 7.63 -14.72
C GLU A 177 -7.12 6.25 -15.40
N GLY A 178 -6.68 5.22 -14.66
CA GLY A 178 -6.49 3.87 -15.20
C GLY A 178 -5.26 3.75 -16.09
N ASP A 179 -4.30 4.62 -15.90
CA ASP A 179 -3.01 4.55 -16.60
C ASP A 179 -2.20 3.37 -16.05
N VAL A 180 -2.30 2.25 -16.77
CA VAL A 180 -1.67 0.97 -16.40
C VAL A 180 -0.15 0.98 -16.51
N GLU A 181 0.45 2.05 -17.01
CA GLU A 181 1.91 2.19 -17.08
C GLU A 181 2.56 2.30 -15.68
N PHE A 182 1.73 2.59 -14.65
CA PHE A 182 2.16 2.63 -13.24
C PHE A 182 1.99 1.31 -12.47
N MET A 183 1.37 0.31 -13.08
CA MET A 183 1.42 -1.07 -12.57
C MET A 183 2.81 -1.63 -12.90
N PRO A 184 3.46 -2.34 -11.97
CA PRO A 184 4.73 -2.99 -12.30
C PRO A 184 4.54 -3.82 -13.57
N THR A 185 5.46 -3.68 -14.49
CA THR A 185 5.45 -4.47 -15.72
C THR A 185 5.54 -5.96 -15.40
N ALA A 186 5.06 -6.81 -16.29
CA ALA A 186 5.22 -8.25 -16.14
C ALA A 186 6.68 -8.66 -15.88
N ASP A 187 7.64 -7.92 -16.44
CA ASP A 187 9.08 -8.13 -16.22
C ASP A 187 9.52 -7.73 -14.81
N GLU A 188 9.05 -6.62 -14.28
CA GLU A 188 9.35 -6.16 -12.92
C GLU A 188 8.75 -7.09 -11.86
N ILE A 189 7.51 -7.57 -12.07
CA ILE A 189 6.88 -8.58 -11.21
C ILE A 189 7.68 -9.89 -11.28
N ALA A 190 8.05 -10.35 -12.47
CA ALA A 190 8.82 -11.57 -12.63
C ALA A 190 10.19 -11.48 -11.97
N GLU A 191 10.86 -10.32 -12.06
CA GLU A 191 12.15 -10.06 -11.42
C GLU A 191 12.03 -10.00 -9.90
N ALA A 192 11.02 -9.32 -9.36
CA ALA A 192 10.76 -9.25 -7.92
C ALA A 192 10.48 -10.63 -7.33
N VAL A 193 9.63 -11.42 -7.99
CA VAL A 193 9.33 -12.81 -7.59
C VAL A 193 10.59 -13.67 -7.65
N TRP A 194 11.37 -13.59 -8.73
CA TRP A 194 12.62 -14.34 -8.87
C TRP A 194 13.63 -14.00 -7.77
N ASN A 195 13.84 -12.72 -7.51
CA ASN A 195 14.78 -12.26 -6.48
C ASN A 195 14.35 -12.69 -5.07
N ARG A 196 13.06 -12.66 -4.76
CA ARG A 196 12.50 -13.11 -3.49
C ARG A 196 12.73 -14.61 -3.26
N TYR A 197 12.49 -15.44 -4.28
CA TYR A 197 12.66 -16.90 -4.16
C TYR A 197 14.13 -17.32 -4.24
N LYS A 198 14.98 -16.62 -4.99
CA LYS A 198 16.42 -16.86 -5.02
C LYS A 198 17.11 -16.56 -3.68
N ALA A 199 16.60 -15.59 -2.93
CA ALA A 199 17.15 -15.22 -1.62
C ALA A 199 16.89 -16.29 -0.52
N TYR A 200 15.96 -17.20 -0.74
CA TYR A 200 15.65 -18.29 0.20
C TYR A 200 16.37 -19.61 -0.08
N GLY A 201 17.11 -19.71 -1.15
CA GLY A 201 17.94 -20.89 -1.49
C GLY A 201 19.38 -20.72 -0.96
N VAL A 202 19.62 -21.05 0.32
CA VAL A 202 20.90 -20.81 1.02
C VAL A 202 22.06 -21.69 0.54
N ASP A 203 21.83 -22.69 -0.29
CA ASP A 203 22.85 -23.68 -0.69
C ASP A 203 22.98 -23.91 -2.19
N GLY A 204 22.54 -22.95 -3.00
CA GLY A 204 22.66 -23.06 -4.46
C GLY A 204 21.73 -24.11 -5.09
N LYS A 205 20.85 -24.74 -4.32
CA LYS A 205 19.79 -25.62 -4.81
C LYS A 205 18.47 -24.87 -4.71
N ALA A 206 17.80 -24.68 -5.85
CA ALA A 206 16.45 -24.16 -5.90
C ALA A 206 15.53 -25.16 -5.16
N THR A 207 15.24 -24.88 -3.90
CA THR A 207 14.43 -25.75 -3.02
C THR A 207 12.96 -25.39 -3.05
N THR A 208 12.58 -24.34 -3.79
CA THR A 208 11.16 -23.97 -3.93
C THR A 208 10.62 -24.60 -5.20
N PRO A 209 9.62 -25.50 -5.11
CA PRO A 209 9.01 -26.03 -6.30
C PRO A 209 8.52 -24.90 -7.21
N PHE A 210 8.86 -24.95 -8.48
CA PHE A 210 8.40 -24.01 -9.52
C PHE A 210 6.90 -23.72 -9.40
N GLY A 211 6.09 -24.75 -9.06
CA GLY A 211 4.66 -24.63 -8.82
C GLY A 211 4.28 -23.63 -7.72
N GLN A 212 5.07 -23.51 -6.64
CA GLN A 212 4.79 -22.52 -5.59
C GLN A 212 5.10 -21.09 -6.04
N ALA A 213 6.22 -20.89 -6.76
CA ALA A 213 6.56 -19.58 -7.31
C ALA A 213 5.49 -19.11 -8.31
N MET A 214 5.07 -20.01 -9.20
CA MET A 214 4.03 -19.72 -10.19
C MET A 214 2.64 -19.52 -9.54
N SER A 215 2.31 -20.28 -8.50
CA SER A 215 1.06 -20.07 -7.74
C SER A 215 0.98 -18.67 -7.11
N THR A 216 2.10 -18.18 -6.57
CA THR A 216 2.16 -16.82 -6.01
C THR A 216 2.02 -15.74 -7.08
N ILE A 217 2.66 -15.93 -8.25
CA ILE A 217 2.51 -15.01 -9.41
C ILE A 217 1.05 -15.01 -9.90
N PHE A 218 0.44 -16.20 -9.98
CA PHE A 218 -0.94 -16.34 -10.43
C PHE A 218 -1.92 -15.70 -9.44
N GLN A 219 -1.71 -15.88 -8.15
CA GLN A 219 -2.52 -15.25 -7.11
C GLN A 219 -2.40 -13.72 -7.18
N ALA A 220 -1.18 -13.18 -7.29
CA ALA A 220 -0.96 -11.74 -7.44
C ALA A 220 -1.60 -11.17 -8.71
N ALA A 221 -1.63 -11.94 -9.79
CA ALA A 221 -2.26 -11.53 -11.04
C ALA A 221 -3.78 -11.66 -11.03
N GLN A 222 -4.34 -12.65 -10.32
CA GLN A 222 -5.79 -12.77 -10.08
C GLN A 222 -6.29 -11.65 -9.17
N ASP A 223 -5.54 -11.32 -8.13
CA ASP A 223 -5.85 -10.21 -7.22
C ASP A 223 -5.87 -8.87 -7.96
N SER A 224 -5.08 -8.73 -9.05
CA SER A 224 -5.11 -7.56 -9.95
C SER A 224 -6.25 -7.57 -10.98
N ARG A 225 -7.13 -8.59 -10.97
CA ARG A 225 -8.27 -8.77 -11.91
C ARG A 225 -7.90 -8.80 -13.39
N SER A 226 -6.69 -9.23 -13.73
CA SER A 226 -6.24 -9.27 -15.12
C SER A 226 -5.68 -10.64 -15.51
N ASP A 227 -6.53 -11.52 -16.04
CA ASP A 227 -6.11 -12.80 -16.63
C ASP A 227 -5.03 -12.59 -17.72
N ALA A 228 -5.13 -11.46 -18.45
CA ALA A 228 -4.16 -11.12 -19.49
C ALA A 228 -2.77 -10.77 -18.92
N LEU A 229 -2.70 -10.16 -17.74
CA LEU A 229 -1.44 -9.87 -17.04
C LEU A 229 -0.80 -11.17 -16.52
N ALA A 230 -1.60 -12.06 -15.92
CA ALA A 230 -1.15 -13.35 -15.44
C ALA A 230 -0.51 -14.18 -16.56
N VAL A 231 -1.14 -14.24 -17.72
CA VAL A 231 -0.61 -14.95 -18.91
C VAL A 231 0.71 -14.32 -19.37
N LYS A 232 0.80 -12.99 -19.45
CA LYS A 232 2.03 -12.29 -19.85
C LYS A 232 3.18 -12.52 -18.88
N VAL A 233 2.92 -12.48 -17.56
CA VAL A 233 3.94 -12.76 -16.54
C VAL A 233 4.44 -14.19 -16.66
N CYS A 234 3.54 -15.17 -16.84
CA CYS A 234 3.91 -16.56 -17.08
C CYS A 234 4.78 -16.73 -18.34
N GLU A 235 4.42 -16.05 -19.43
CA GLU A 235 5.21 -16.07 -20.67
C GLU A 235 6.61 -15.47 -20.50
N GLN A 236 6.75 -14.37 -19.75
CA GLN A 236 8.04 -13.72 -19.51
C GLN A 236 8.93 -14.58 -18.59
N VAL A 237 8.37 -15.12 -17.52
CA VAL A 237 9.09 -16.05 -16.63
C VAL A 237 9.58 -17.28 -17.44
N TRP A 238 8.72 -17.84 -18.27
CA TRP A 238 9.09 -18.97 -19.13
C TRP A 238 10.23 -18.61 -20.09
N LYS A 239 10.12 -17.51 -20.83
CA LYS A 239 11.13 -17.07 -21.82
C LYS A 239 12.48 -16.79 -21.18
N ARG A 240 12.48 -16.23 -19.97
CA ARG A 240 13.70 -15.76 -19.28
C ARG A 240 14.44 -16.89 -18.57
N TYR A 241 13.71 -17.86 -18.01
CA TYR A 241 14.29 -18.84 -17.08
C TYR A 241 14.31 -20.28 -17.60
N GLN A 242 13.82 -20.56 -18.80
CA GLN A 242 13.85 -21.88 -19.43
C GLN A 242 13.54 -23.00 -18.43
N VAL A 243 12.30 -23.04 -17.94
CA VAL A 243 11.87 -23.95 -16.89
C VAL A 243 12.11 -25.40 -17.29
N ARG A 244 12.79 -26.14 -16.42
CA ARG A 244 13.09 -27.55 -16.60
C ARG A 244 12.38 -28.36 -15.52
N ASP A 245 11.99 -29.59 -15.87
CA ASP A 245 11.44 -30.58 -14.93
C ASP A 245 12.56 -31.19 -14.04
N ASP A 246 12.17 -32.09 -13.15
CA ASP A 246 13.10 -32.82 -12.27
C ASP A 246 14.12 -33.68 -13.01
N ALA A 247 13.88 -34.00 -14.29
CA ALA A 247 14.80 -34.72 -15.17
C ALA A 247 15.74 -33.77 -15.94
N GLY A 248 15.57 -32.45 -15.80
CA GLY A 248 16.34 -31.41 -16.47
C GLY A 248 15.88 -31.13 -17.90
N GLU A 249 14.73 -31.65 -18.33
CA GLU A 249 14.13 -31.40 -19.63
C GLU A 249 13.32 -30.11 -19.62
N LEU A 250 13.29 -29.41 -20.76
CA LEU A 250 12.47 -28.22 -20.94
C LEU A 250 10.98 -28.56 -20.87
N VAL A 251 10.28 -28.00 -19.90
CA VAL A 251 8.82 -28.18 -19.79
C VAL A 251 8.13 -27.26 -20.82
N PRO A 252 7.25 -27.79 -21.69
CA PRO A 252 6.50 -26.96 -22.62
C PRO A 252 5.64 -25.90 -21.89
N LEU A 253 5.59 -24.67 -22.40
CA LEU A 253 4.83 -23.58 -21.79
C LEU A 253 3.37 -23.96 -21.51
N LEU A 254 2.75 -24.68 -22.43
CA LEU A 254 1.36 -25.15 -22.30
C LEU A 254 1.16 -26.10 -21.12
N ASP A 255 2.13 -27.01 -20.90
CA ASP A 255 2.07 -27.98 -19.79
C ASP A 255 2.29 -27.31 -18.45
N ALA A 256 3.18 -26.30 -18.39
CA ALA A 256 3.39 -25.47 -17.22
C ALA A 256 2.12 -24.65 -16.90
N GLN A 257 1.46 -24.06 -17.88
CA GLN A 257 0.20 -23.34 -17.70
C GLN A 257 -0.94 -24.27 -17.22
N GLN A 258 -1.05 -25.48 -17.76
CA GLN A 258 -2.07 -26.46 -17.32
C GLN A 258 -1.80 -27.00 -15.91
N ALA A 259 -0.53 -27.21 -15.54
CA ALA A 259 -0.16 -27.63 -14.19
C ALA A 259 -0.51 -26.55 -13.16
N ILE A 260 -0.31 -25.28 -13.50
CA ILE A 260 -0.68 -24.13 -12.65
C ILE A 260 -2.20 -24.04 -12.49
N LEU A 261 -2.96 -24.12 -13.59
CA LEU A 261 -4.43 -24.12 -13.56
C LEU A 261 -4.99 -25.25 -12.68
N ARG A 262 -4.39 -26.44 -12.69
CA ARG A 262 -4.82 -27.57 -11.85
C ARG A 262 -4.45 -27.43 -10.37
N ALA A 263 -3.43 -26.63 -10.05
CA ALA A 263 -2.99 -26.42 -8.67
C ALA A 263 -3.80 -25.35 -7.93
N VAL A 264 -4.56 -24.50 -8.66
CA VAL A 264 -5.39 -23.40 -8.12
C VAL A 264 -6.90 -23.65 -8.26
N THR A 265 -7.32 -24.78 -8.87
CA THR A 265 -8.71 -25.28 -8.86
C THR A 265 -8.88 -26.40 -7.85
#